data_53a3d475730f34c76a4ce6658ba2e5e0
#
_entry.id   53a3d475730f34c76a4ce6658ba2e5e0
#
_cell.length_a   1.000
_cell.length_b   1.000
_cell.length_c   1.000
_cell.angle_alpha   90.00
_cell.angle_beta   90.00
_cell.angle_gamma   90.00
#
_symmetry.space_group_name_H-M   'P 1'
#
loop_
_entity.id
_entity.type
_entity.pdbx_description
1 polymer ?
#
loop_
_entity_poly.entity_id
_entity_poly.type
_entity_poly.pdbx_seq_one_letter_code
_entity_poly.pdbx_strand_id
1 'polypeptide(L)'
;MIPEHSAHCHACKDRVRELLAATYGHCHVNHSFSWPARPEDYDHTALGAALRRISGGLGDLRGHRDFIKSALTPPCDFYVPHPPFILEFDECQHFSQARLTALSLYPSDVKLGFPLDRWRQLCRDIDARDDEPIDRDERRAWYDTLRDLVPALHGFEPTVRLYAEEFVWCSLDSATRRDQERFRAILIERLK
;
A
#
# COMPACT_ATOMS: atom_id res chain seq x y z
N MET A 1 16.34 -15.07 -22.90
CA MET A 1 15.71 -13.78 -23.20
C MET A 1 14.99 -13.37 -21.91
N ILE A 2 15.50 -12.36 -21.19
CA ILE A 2 14.80 -11.78 -20.04
C ILE A 2 13.65 -10.99 -20.67
N PRO A 3 12.36 -11.24 -20.33
CA PRO A 3 11.28 -10.44 -20.86
C PRO A 3 11.53 -8.97 -20.50
N GLU A 4 11.26 -8.07 -21.43
CA GLU A 4 11.30 -6.63 -21.15
C GLU A 4 10.41 -6.33 -19.95
N HIS A 5 11.03 -5.89 -18.86
CA HIS A 5 10.34 -5.61 -17.61
C HIS A 5 9.63 -4.26 -17.77
N SER A 6 8.31 -4.28 -17.86
CA SER A 6 7.49 -3.06 -17.94
C SER A 6 6.90 -2.71 -16.56
N ALA A 7 6.58 -1.44 -16.35
CA ALA A 7 5.92 -0.92 -15.14
C ALA A 7 4.60 -1.66 -14.76
N HIS A 8 3.99 -2.38 -15.70
CA HIS A 8 2.77 -3.17 -15.54
C HIS A 8 3.02 -4.66 -15.73
N CYS A 9 4.10 -5.19 -15.16
CA CYS A 9 4.42 -6.62 -15.28
C CYS A 9 3.50 -7.46 -14.39
N HIS A 10 2.39 -7.96 -14.93
CA HIS A 10 1.49 -8.89 -14.23
C HIS A 10 2.22 -10.09 -13.63
N ALA A 11 3.24 -10.60 -14.31
CA ALA A 11 4.06 -11.71 -13.83
C ALA A 11 4.81 -11.38 -12.52
N CYS A 12 5.12 -10.10 -12.25
CA CYS A 12 5.75 -9.68 -11.01
C CYS A 12 4.79 -9.79 -9.83
N LYS A 13 3.56 -9.31 -9.97
CA LYS A 13 2.53 -9.38 -8.92
C LYS A 13 2.14 -10.84 -8.63
N ASP A 14 1.98 -11.66 -9.68
CA ASP A 14 1.73 -13.10 -9.53
C ASP A 14 2.88 -13.82 -8.80
N ARG A 15 4.13 -13.46 -9.13
CA ARG A 15 5.31 -14.03 -8.46
C ARG A 15 5.36 -13.65 -6.98
N VAL A 16 5.04 -12.40 -6.64
CA VAL A 16 4.95 -11.96 -5.23
C VAL A 16 3.89 -12.78 -4.50
N ARG A 17 2.73 -13.03 -5.09
CA ARG A 17 1.69 -13.92 -4.53
C ARG A 17 2.22 -15.33 -4.23
N GLU A 18 2.92 -15.94 -5.21
CA GLU A 18 3.47 -17.28 -5.06
C GLU A 18 4.54 -17.34 -3.95
N LEU A 19 5.41 -16.33 -3.89
CA LEU A 19 6.44 -16.22 -2.86
C LEU A 19 5.84 -16.01 -1.47
N LEU A 20 4.78 -15.22 -1.34
CA LEU A 20 4.04 -15.07 -0.08
C LEU A 20 3.46 -16.40 0.37
N ALA A 21 2.78 -17.13 -0.52
CA ALA A 21 2.22 -18.44 -0.21
C ALA A 21 3.30 -19.48 0.18
N ALA A 22 4.43 -19.49 -0.55
CA ALA A 22 5.55 -20.38 -0.25
C ALA A 22 6.26 -20.05 1.07
N THR A 23 6.28 -18.75 1.47
CA THR A 23 6.99 -18.30 2.68
C THR A 23 6.12 -18.39 3.94
N TYR A 24 4.83 -18.11 3.83
CA TYR A 24 3.90 -17.99 4.96
C TYR A 24 2.78 -19.06 4.96
N GLY A 25 2.78 -19.95 3.96
CA GLY A 25 1.83 -21.06 3.84
C GLY A 25 0.46 -20.67 3.30
N HIS A 26 -0.02 -19.47 3.54
CA HIS A 26 -1.29 -18.99 3.02
C HIS A 26 -1.27 -17.48 2.76
N CYS A 27 -1.91 -17.08 1.65
CA CYS A 27 -2.05 -15.68 1.26
C CYS A 27 -3.39 -15.48 0.56
N HIS A 28 -4.19 -14.53 1.03
CA HIS A 28 -5.42 -14.12 0.38
C HIS A 28 -5.15 -13.01 -0.62
N VAL A 29 -5.75 -13.08 -1.78
CA VAL A 29 -5.65 -12.07 -2.86
C VAL A 29 -6.92 -11.24 -2.89
N ASN A 30 -6.80 -9.93 -3.09
CA ASN A 30 -7.93 -8.99 -3.12
C ASN A 30 -8.83 -9.14 -1.89
N HIS A 31 -8.20 -9.21 -0.72
CA HIS A 31 -8.92 -9.46 0.53
C HIS A 31 -9.59 -8.17 1.04
N SER A 32 -10.86 -8.30 1.40
CA SER A 32 -11.65 -7.20 1.97
C SER A 32 -11.77 -7.35 3.49
N PHE A 33 -11.57 -6.24 4.19
CA PHE A 33 -11.88 -6.11 5.61
C PHE A 33 -13.15 -5.27 5.78
N SER A 34 -13.84 -5.43 6.90
CA SER A 34 -15.00 -4.60 7.25
C SER A 34 -14.59 -3.25 7.89
N TRP A 35 -13.45 -2.68 7.46
CA TRP A 35 -12.97 -1.40 7.95
C TRP A 35 -13.71 -0.25 7.27
N PRO A 36 -14.28 0.69 8.04
CA PRO A 36 -14.93 1.86 7.48
C PRO A 36 -14.00 2.69 6.59
N ALA A 37 -14.56 3.37 5.60
CA ALA A 37 -13.77 4.23 4.72
C ALA A 37 -13.83 5.72 5.10
N ARG A 38 -14.72 6.13 6.00
CA ARG A 38 -14.89 7.53 6.37
C ARG A 38 -14.00 7.90 7.55
N PRO A 39 -13.33 9.06 7.54
CA PRO A 39 -12.46 9.48 8.65
C PRO A 39 -13.22 9.65 9.98
N GLU A 40 -14.53 9.98 9.93
CA GLU A 40 -15.39 10.14 11.11
C GLU A 40 -15.53 8.85 11.91
N ASP A 41 -15.50 7.71 11.26
CA ASP A 41 -15.65 6.40 11.91
C ASP A 41 -14.49 6.07 12.85
N TYR A 42 -13.38 6.82 12.74
CA TYR A 42 -12.17 6.64 13.54
C TYR A 42 -11.97 7.67 14.65
N ASP A 43 -12.92 8.61 14.86
CA ASP A 43 -12.80 9.70 15.84
C ASP A 43 -12.51 9.23 17.26
N HIS A 44 -13.01 8.06 17.62
CA HIS A 44 -12.81 7.44 18.95
C HIS A 44 -11.47 6.69 19.07
N THR A 45 -10.63 6.68 18.03
CA THR A 45 -9.34 5.97 17.98
C THR A 45 -8.16 6.93 18.06
N ALA A 46 -6.97 6.40 18.32
CA ALA A 46 -5.73 7.18 18.29
C ALA A 46 -5.41 7.78 16.91
N LEU A 47 -5.99 7.24 15.83
CA LEU A 47 -5.78 7.70 14.46
C LEU A 47 -6.78 8.78 14.02
N GLY A 48 -7.88 9.03 14.75
CA GLY A 48 -8.97 9.89 14.30
C GLY A 48 -8.51 11.28 13.85
N ALA A 49 -7.74 11.97 14.69
CA ALA A 49 -7.22 13.30 14.35
C ALA A 49 -6.29 13.30 13.11
N ALA A 50 -5.46 12.27 12.98
CA ALA A 50 -4.56 12.13 11.83
C ALA A 50 -5.34 11.85 10.53
N LEU A 51 -6.31 10.94 10.57
CA LEU A 51 -7.13 10.59 9.41
C LEU A 51 -7.98 11.78 8.95
N ARG A 52 -8.56 12.56 9.86
CA ARG A 52 -9.25 13.81 9.51
C ARG A 52 -8.33 14.82 8.85
N ARG A 53 -7.13 15.02 9.37
CA ARG A 53 -6.13 15.93 8.78
C ARG A 53 -5.71 15.50 7.38
N ILE A 54 -5.49 14.19 7.17
CA ILE A 54 -5.09 13.64 5.88
C ILE A 54 -6.23 13.79 4.86
N SER A 55 -7.46 13.39 5.23
CA SER A 55 -8.62 13.51 4.33
C SER A 55 -8.91 14.98 3.97
N GLY A 56 -8.78 15.89 4.94
CA GLY A 56 -8.90 17.34 4.70
C GLY A 56 -7.84 17.84 3.72
N GLY A 57 -6.55 17.48 3.94
CA GLY A 57 -5.46 17.86 3.04
C GLY A 57 -5.63 17.33 1.61
N LEU A 58 -6.15 16.10 1.46
CA LEU A 58 -6.48 15.55 0.14
C LEU A 58 -7.63 16.33 -0.52
N GLY A 59 -8.70 16.62 0.23
CA GLY A 59 -9.84 17.38 -0.29
C GLY A 59 -9.51 18.81 -0.71
N ASP A 60 -8.53 19.43 -0.04
CA ASP A 60 -8.10 20.80 -0.34
C ASP A 60 -7.07 20.86 -1.49
N LEU A 61 -6.37 19.77 -1.80
CA LEU A 61 -5.31 19.71 -2.82
C LEU A 61 -5.76 20.22 -4.19
N ARG A 62 -6.88 19.69 -4.70
CA ARG A 62 -7.48 20.08 -5.98
C ARG A 62 -8.96 20.50 -5.84
N GLY A 63 -9.46 20.63 -4.61
CA GLY A 63 -10.85 20.98 -4.31
C GLY A 63 -11.86 19.83 -4.42
N HIS A 64 -11.39 18.61 -4.64
CA HIS A 64 -12.25 17.41 -4.74
C HIS A 64 -12.55 16.87 -3.34
N ARG A 65 -13.61 17.36 -2.70
CA ARG A 65 -13.94 16.98 -1.30
C ARG A 65 -14.77 15.71 -1.17
N ASP A 66 -15.42 15.27 -2.24
CA ASP A 66 -16.25 14.06 -2.27
C ASP A 66 -15.52 12.90 -3.01
N PHE A 67 -14.29 12.57 -2.60
CA PHE A 67 -13.52 11.49 -3.20
C PHE A 67 -13.72 10.12 -2.52
N ILE A 68 -14.33 10.06 -1.32
CA ILE A 68 -14.61 8.81 -0.61
C ILE A 68 -15.91 8.23 -1.12
N LYS A 69 -15.85 7.22 -2.00
CA LYS A 69 -17.02 6.67 -2.70
C LYS A 69 -17.51 5.33 -2.11
N SER A 70 -16.73 4.69 -1.27
CA SER A 70 -17.08 3.41 -0.64
C SER A 70 -17.40 3.62 0.84
N ALA A 71 -18.33 2.81 1.38
CA ALA A 71 -18.58 2.76 2.82
C ALA A 71 -17.47 2.01 3.58
N LEU A 72 -16.82 1.05 2.91
CA LEU A 72 -15.72 0.26 3.46
C LEU A 72 -14.43 0.51 2.67
N THR A 73 -13.30 0.30 3.31
CA THR A 73 -11.99 0.30 2.66
C THR A 73 -11.95 -0.77 1.57
N PRO A 74 -11.59 -0.42 0.32
CA PRO A 74 -11.47 -1.38 -0.77
C PRO A 74 -10.44 -2.48 -0.48
N PRO A 75 -10.53 -3.62 -1.17
CA PRO A 75 -9.64 -4.76 -0.97
C PRO A 75 -8.17 -4.38 -1.02
N CYS A 76 -7.36 -5.03 -0.19
CA CYS A 76 -5.91 -5.00 -0.30
C CYS A 76 -5.42 -6.01 -1.36
N ASP A 77 -4.21 -5.81 -1.88
CA ASP A 77 -3.62 -6.74 -2.85
C ASP A 77 -3.43 -8.13 -2.26
N PHE A 78 -2.77 -8.20 -1.10
CA PHE A 78 -2.49 -9.46 -0.41
C PHE A 78 -2.67 -9.34 1.10
N TYR A 79 -3.25 -10.37 1.69
CA TYR A 79 -3.35 -10.52 3.13
C TYR A 79 -2.73 -11.84 3.59
N VAL A 80 -1.77 -11.77 4.50
CA VAL A 80 -1.17 -12.91 5.19
C VAL A 80 -1.76 -12.99 6.59
N PRO A 81 -2.37 -14.11 7.02
CA PRO A 81 -3.03 -14.19 8.31
C PRO A 81 -2.07 -14.47 9.49
N HIS A 82 -0.86 -15.05 9.26
CA HIS A 82 0.06 -15.45 10.32
C HIS A 82 1.53 -15.19 9.94
N PRO A 83 2.21 -14.19 10.58
CA PRO A 83 1.60 -13.11 11.37
C PRO A 83 0.66 -12.26 10.50
N PRO A 84 -0.39 -11.61 11.07
CA PRO A 84 -1.33 -10.87 10.25
C PRO A 84 -0.68 -9.58 9.72
N PHE A 85 -0.57 -9.46 8.39
CA PHE A 85 -0.14 -8.24 7.72
C PHE A 85 -0.73 -8.13 6.31
N ILE A 86 -0.78 -6.91 5.81
CA ILE A 86 -1.13 -6.58 4.43
C ILE A 86 0.14 -6.37 3.64
N LEU A 87 0.15 -6.81 2.37
CA LEU A 87 1.16 -6.41 1.41
C LEU A 87 0.46 -5.75 0.21
N GLU A 88 0.90 -4.53 -0.12
CA GLU A 88 0.49 -3.76 -1.30
C GLU A 88 1.63 -3.76 -2.33
N PHE A 89 1.28 -3.95 -3.58
CA PHE A 89 2.22 -3.93 -4.70
C PHE A 89 2.00 -2.66 -5.51
N ASP A 90 2.79 -1.62 -5.18
CA ASP A 90 2.63 -0.29 -5.75
C ASP A 90 3.23 -0.21 -7.16
N GLU A 91 2.40 0.11 -8.13
CA GLU A 91 2.80 0.48 -9.49
C GLU A 91 2.90 2.01 -9.61
N CYS A 92 3.42 2.52 -10.74
CA CYS A 92 3.68 3.94 -10.95
C CYS A 92 2.49 4.85 -10.63
N GLN A 93 1.26 4.42 -10.92
CA GLN A 93 0.05 5.22 -10.65
C GLN A 93 -0.25 5.46 -9.16
N HIS A 94 0.45 4.77 -8.23
CA HIS A 94 0.35 5.05 -6.79
C HIS A 94 1.17 6.26 -6.35
N PHE A 95 2.12 6.73 -7.17
CA PHE A 95 3.06 7.79 -6.83
C PHE A 95 2.63 9.13 -7.42
N SER A 96 1.50 9.67 -6.92
CA SER A 96 0.92 10.94 -7.33
C SER A 96 1.18 12.05 -6.33
N GLN A 97 0.86 13.31 -6.70
CA GLN A 97 0.88 14.44 -5.80
C GLN A 97 -0.11 14.26 -4.62
N ALA A 98 -1.26 13.64 -4.85
CA ALA A 98 -2.20 13.30 -3.79
C ALA A 98 -1.58 12.32 -2.78
N ARG A 99 -0.85 11.30 -3.26
CA ARG A 99 -0.14 10.38 -2.38
C ARG A 99 0.97 11.09 -1.58
N LEU A 100 1.74 11.99 -2.21
CA LEU A 100 2.74 12.80 -1.52
C LEU A 100 2.12 13.65 -0.39
N THR A 101 0.98 14.28 -0.67
CA THR A 101 0.22 15.06 0.32
C THR A 101 -0.17 14.19 1.51
N ALA A 102 -0.77 13.03 1.28
CA ALA A 102 -1.14 12.10 2.33
C ALA A 102 0.06 11.67 3.17
N LEU A 103 1.13 11.16 2.54
CA LEU A 103 2.36 10.71 3.21
C LEU A 103 3.05 11.81 4.03
N SER A 104 2.92 13.08 3.61
CA SER A 104 3.49 14.22 4.32
C SER A 104 2.75 14.55 5.61
N LEU A 105 1.50 14.10 5.73
CA LEU A 105 0.64 14.30 6.90
C LEU A 105 0.59 13.08 7.83
N TYR A 106 1.35 12.02 7.55
CA TYR A 106 1.39 10.84 8.44
C TYR A 106 1.93 11.19 9.81
N PRO A 107 1.40 10.60 10.89
CA PRO A 107 1.96 10.75 12.24
C PRO A 107 3.41 10.28 12.27
N SER A 108 4.26 10.99 13.02
CA SER A 108 5.69 10.67 13.12
C SER A 108 5.98 9.40 13.94
N ASP A 109 5.05 8.98 14.77
CA ASP A 109 5.14 7.84 15.68
C ASP A 109 4.52 6.56 15.10
N VAL A 110 4.00 6.61 13.87
CA VAL A 110 3.42 5.42 13.24
C VAL A 110 4.52 4.51 12.69
N LYS A 111 4.42 3.22 12.99
CA LYS A 111 5.30 2.21 12.38
C LYS A 111 4.78 1.85 10.99
N LEU A 112 5.66 1.92 9.99
CA LEU A 112 5.35 1.64 8.59
C LEU A 112 6.21 0.48 8.08
N GLY A 113 5.64 -0.40 7.26
CA GLY A 113 6.34 -1.49 6.59
C GLY A 113 6.96 -1.07 5.25
N PHE A 114 7.34 0.21 5.12
CA PHE A 114 8.04 0.77 3.96
C PHE A 114 8.82 2.04 4.34
N PRO A 115 9.89 2.40 3.63
CA PRO A 115 10.67 3.61 3.91
C PRO A 115 9.90 4.85 3.45
N LEU A 116 9.29 5.59 4.38
CA LEU A 116 8.42 6.74 4.11
C LEU A 116 9.07 7.78 3.19
N ASP A 117 10.32 8.15 3.45
CA ASP A 117 11.03 9.16 2.64
C ASP A 117 11.30 8.68 1.21
N ARG A 118 11.52 7.38 1.01
CA ARG A 118 11.64 6.79 -0.32
C ARG A 118 10.31 6.87 -1.08
N TRP A 119 9.18 6.57 -0.44
CA TRP A 119 7.85 6.69 -1.05
C TRP A 119 7.51 8.14 -1.39
N ARG A 120 7.83 9.08 -0.50
CA ARG A 120 7.72 10.52 -0.79
C ARG A 120 8.58 10.95 -1.98
N GLN A 121 9.81 10.42 -2.08
CA GLN A 121 10.69 10.73 -3.21
C GLN A 121 10.14 10.16 -4.52
N LEU A 122 9.66 8.90 -4.53
CA LEU A 122 9.00 8.31 -5.69
C LEU A 122 7.80 9.14 -6.16
N CYS A 123 6.99 9.68 -5.23
CA CYS A 123 5.90 10.58 -5.61
C CYS A 123 6.37 11.86 -6.31
N ARG A 124 7.53 12.41 -5.92
CA ARG A 124 8.12 13.59 -6.57
C ARG A 124 8.72 13.26 -7.94
N ASP A 125 9.37 12.11 -8.06
CA ASP A 125 10.10 11.69 -9.25
C ASP A 125 9.16 11.22 -10.36
N ILE A 126 8.10 10.48 -10.00
CA ILE A 126 7.15 9.88 -10.94
C ILE A 126 6.02 10.86 -11.26
N ASP A 127 5.51 11.55 -10.24
CA ASP A 127 4.42 12.54 -10.34
C ASP A 127 3.25 12.05 -11.21
N ALA A 128 2.82 10.81 -10.95
CA ALA A 128 1.76 10.16 -11.71
C ALA A 128 0.45 10.94 -11.60
N ARG A 129 -0.30 10.97 -12.69
CA ARG A 129 -1.58 11.64 -12.78
C ARG A 129 -2.63 10.73 -13.41
N ASP A 130 -3.75 10.55 -12.70
CA ASP A 130 -4.88 9.73 -13.14
C ASP A 130 -6.19 10.46 -12.78
N ASP A 131 -6.71 11.21 -13.74
CA ASP A 131 -7.86 12.11 -13.59
C ASP A 131 -9.18 11.51 -14.12
N GLU A 132 -9.25 10.21 -14.36
CA GLU A 132 -10.47 9.55 -14.82
C GLU A 132 -10.95 8.45 -13.85
N PRO A 133 -11.89 8.79 -12.96
CA PRO A 133 -12.53 10.09 -12.75
C PRO A 133 -11.61 11.10 -12.06
N ILE A 134 -11.99 12.37 -12.13
CA ILE A 134 -11.17 13.52 -11.73
C ILE A 134 -10.63 13.46 -10.30
N ASP A 135 -11.26 12.73 -9.41
CA ASP A 135 -10.91 12.53 -8.00
C ASP A 135 -10.13 11.23 -7.74
N ARG A 136 -9.68 10.52 -8.80
CA ARG A 136 -9.09 9.19 -8.66
C ARG A 136 -7.81 9.17 -7.84
N ASP A 137 -6.95 10.18 -7.99
CA ASP A 137 -5.70 10.28 -7.25
C ASP A 137 -5.93 10.49 -5.75
N GLU A 138 -6.84 11.41 -5.36
CA GLU A 138 -7.21 11.63 -3.96
C GLU A 138 -7.83 10.37 -3.36
N ARG A 139 -8.70 9.72 -4.10
CA ARG A 139 -9.37 8.49 -3.68
C ARG A 139 -8.37 7.35 -3.46
N ARG A 140 -7.43 7.14 -4.41
CA ARG A 140 -6.38 6.13 -4.28
C ARG A 140 -5.49 6.42 -3.07
N ALA A 141 -5.00 7.66 -2.94
CA ALA A 141 -4.15 8.09 -1.84
C ALA A 141 -4.83 7.91 -0.47
N TRP A 142 -6.15 8.16 -0.40
CA TRP A 142 -6.93 7.96 0.81
C TRP A 142 -7.04 6.47 1.18
N TYR A 143 -7.42 5.61 0.25
CA TYR A 143 -7.54 4.18 0.54
C TYR A 143 -6.19 3.53 0.84
N ASP A 144 -5.12 3.99 0.21
CA ASP A 144 -3.76 3.61 0.57
C ASP A 144 -3.42 4.03 2.01
N THR A 145 -3.83 5.24 2.42
CA THR A 145 -3.66 5.72 3.80
C THR A 145 -4.38 4.82 4.81
N LEU A 146 -5.62 4.42 4.53
CA LEU A 146 -6.36 3.51 5.40
C LEU A 146 -5.66 2.15 5.52
N ARG A 147 -5.18 1.58 4.40
CA ARG A 147 -4.43 0.32 4.40
C ARG A 147 -3.08 0.42 5.11
N ASP A 148 -2.48 1.59 5.18
CA ASP A 148 -1.22 1.79 5.91
C ASP A 148 -1.42 1.95 7.43
N LEU A 149 -2.47 2.64 7.84
CA LEU A 149 -2.62 3.07 9.24
C LEU A 149 -3.62 2.21 10.04
N VAL A 150 -4.75 1.84 9.43
CA VAL A 150 -5.84 1.13 10.13
C VAL A 150 -5.46 -0.28 10.62
N PRO A 151 -4.61 -1.07 9.92
CA PRO A 151 -4.21 -2.41 10.37
C PRO A 151 -3.67 -2.44 11.79
N ALA A 152 -2.94 -1.39 12.22
CA ALA A 152 -2.40 -1.29 13.58
C ALA A 152 -3.49 -1.26 14.67
N LEU A 153 -4.68 -0.71 14.39
CA LEU A 153 -5.82 -0.72 15.31
C LEU A 153 -6.38 -2.13 15.54
N HIS A 154 -6.07 -3.06 14.64
CA HIS A 154 -6.53 -4.45 14.67
C HIS A 154 -5.43 -5.44 15.07
N GLY A 155 -4.28 -4.95 15.55
CA GLY A 155 -3.17 -5.78 16.00
C GLY A 155 -2.38 -6.44 14.86
N PHE A 156 -2.44 -5.88 13.65
CA PHE A 156 -1.63 -6.34 12.53
C PHE A 156 -0.23 -5.76 12.61
N GLU A 157 0.71 -6.49 12.00
CA GLU A 157 2.00 -5.89 11.66
C GLU A 157 1.81 -4.75 10.63
N PRO A 158 2.77 -3.83 10.51
CA PRO A 158 2.70 -2.75 9.53
C PRO A 158 2.48 -3.27 8.11
N THR A 159 1.67 -2.55 7.33
CA THR A 159 1.48 -2.87 5.92
C THR A 159 2.79 -2.75 5.16
N VAL A 160 3.21 -3.84 4.55
CA VAL A 160 4.39 -3.86 3.69
C VAL A 160 4.02 -3.31 2.31
N ARG A 161 4.84 -2.40 1.79
CA ARG A 161 4.72 -1.94 0.41
C ARG A 161 5.94 -2.31 -0.39
N LEU A 162 5.71 -2.87 -1.58
CA LEU A 162 6.73 -3.17 -2.58
C LEU A 162 6.47 -2.33 -3.81
N TYR A 163 7.49 -1.64 -4.32
CA TYR A 163 7.38 -0.93 -5.57
C TYR A 163 7.68 -1.89 -6.74
N ALA A 164 6.84 -1.87 -7.76
CA ALA A 164 6.93 -2.79 -8.91
C ALA A 164 8.29 -2.74 -9.61
N GLU A 165 8.91 -1.55 -9.69
CA GLU A 165 10.18 -1.33 -10.40
C GLU A 165 11.42 -1.34 -9.50
N GLU A 166 11.29 -1.49 -8.17
CA GLU A 166 12.46 -1.55 -7.29
C GLU A 166 13.25 -2.86 -7.42
N PHE A 167 12.62 -3.88 -7.98
CA PHE A 167 13.22 -5.19 -8.19
C PHE A 167 12.51 -5.94 -9.33
N VAL A 168 13.25 -6.79 -10.07
CA VAL A 168 12.64 -7.68 -11.08
C VAL A 168 11.99 -8.88 -10.38
N TRP A 169 10.82 -8.66 -9.76
CA TRP A 169 10.13 -9.63 -8.90
C TRP A 169 9.88 -10.97 -9.61
N CYS A 170 9.57 -10.94 -10.93
CA CYS A 170 9.36 -12.14 -11.74
C CYS A 170 10.65 -12.94 -12.00
N SER A 171 11.84 -12.42 -11.65
CA SER A 171 13.10 -13.18 -11.73
C SER A 171 13.32 -14.16 -10.59
N LEU A 172 12.57 -14.02 -9.48
CA LEU A 172 12.61 -14.96 -8.38
C LEU A 172 11.83 -16.23 -8.74
N ASP A 173 12.27 -17.37 -8.20
CA ASP A 173 11.58 -18.66 -8.35
C ASP A 173 10.98 -19.07 -7.00
N SER A 174 9.63 -19.08 -6.94
CA SER A 174 8.88 -19.44 -5.74
C SER A 174 9.09 -20.90 -5.29
N ALA A 175 9.60 -21.77 -6.17
CA ALA A 175 9.92 -23.17 -5.86
C ALA A 175 11.31 -23.33 -5.22
N THR A 176 12.20 -22.33 -5.33
CA THR A 176 13.55 -22.45 -4.77
C THR A 176 13.64 -21.84 -3.36
N ARG A 177 14.25 -22.59 -2.44
CA ARG A 177 14.47 -22.12 -1.07
C ARG A 177 15.31 -20.83 -1.02
N ARG A 178 16.30 -20.71 -1.89
CA ARG A 178 17.16 -19.51 -1.99
C ARG A 178 16.35 -18.26 -2.24
N ASP A 179 15.42 -18.29 -3.20
CA ASP A 179 14.66 -17.10 -3.57
C ASP A 179 13.53 -16.81 -2.59
N GLN A 180 12.95 -17.87 -1.96
CA GLN A 180 12.04 -17.70 -0.82
C GLN A 180 12.75 -17.00 0.37
N GLU A 181 13.98 -17.44 0.73
CA GLU A 181 14.77 -16.80 1.80
C GLU A 181 15.13 -15.36 1.45
N ARG A 182 15.49 -15.08 0.19
CA ARG A 182 15.75 -13.72 -0.29
C ARG A 182 14.52 -12.82 -0.18
N PHE A 183 13.38 -13.29 -0.65
CA PHE A 183 12.12 -12.56 -0.53
C PHE A 183 11.74 -12.32 0.93
N ARG A 184 11.85 -13.35 1.77
CA ARG A 184 11.61 -13.25 3.21
C ARG A 184 12.51 -12.20 3.88
N ALA A 185 13.77 -12.13 3.51
CA ALA A 185 14.71 -11.14 4.04
C ALA A 185 14.26 -9.71 3.71
N ILE A 186 13.78 -9.46 2.49
CA ILE A 186 13.20 -8.16 2.08
C ILE A 186 12.02 -7.79 2.98
N LEU A 187 11.08 -8.72 3.21
CA LEU A 187 9.90 -8.45 4.05
C LEU A 187 10.27 -8.20 5.52
N ILE A 188 11.23 -8.97 6.07
CA ILE A 188 11.72 -8.77 7.44
C ILE A 188 12.37 -7.39 7.60
N GLU A 189 13.10 -6.92 6.61
CA GLU A 189 13.70 -5.59 6.63
C GLU A 189 12.63 -4.49 6.65
N ARG A 190 11.51 -4.68 5.93
CA ARG A 190 10.38 -3.75 5.91
C ARG A 190 9.59 -3.74 7.23
N LEU A 191 9.57 -4.83 7.96
CA LEU A 191 8.79 -4.99 9.20
C LEU A 191 9.58 -4.59 10.47
N LYS A 192 10.86 -4.25 10.35
CA LYS A 192 11.68 -3.72 11.47
C LYS A 192 11.33 -2.27 11.79
#